data_c10e52b13400d9d555a22c11d2938668
#
_entry.id   c10e52b13400d9d555a22c11d2938668
#
_cell.length_a   1.000
_cell.length_b   1.000
_cell.length_c   1.000
_cell.angle_alpha   90.00
_cell.angle_beta   90.00
_cell.angle_gamma   90.00
#
_symmetry.space_group_name_H-M   'P 1'
#
loop_
_entity.id
_entity.type
_entity.pdbx_description
1 polymer ?
#
loop_
_entity_poly.entity_id
_entity_poly.type
_entity_poly.pdbx_seq_one_letter_code
_entity_poly.pdbx_strand_id
1 'polypeptide(L)'
;MPAIVTASQLRTVLGVSVSLYSDAYLDEIINTAEAVILPMLVSNSSAINAYKLDSNVAYFYVQRPHHFVAGQSIIVTGLPAPFTATHTVVKVEEYYFTAALTSTNVTLREIIPTGTATLSGYSAADLYATSAPIESAVLAVSVEVFQSRVAAGGQIEGVDFASTPYRMGRSLTNRVSTLLMPFLDVETVVQ
;
A
#
# COMPACT_ATOMS: atom_id res chain seq x y z
N MET A 1 0.49 11.79 4.94
CA MET A 1 1.11 11.30 6.19
C MET A 1 1.33 9.81 6.04
N PRO A 2 2.49 9.30 6.40
CA PRO A 2 2.74 7.88 6.48
C PRO A 2 1.80 7.19 7.48
N ALA A 3 1.51 5.91 7.25
CA ALA A 3 0.54 5.15 8.04
C ALA A 3 1.20 4.29 9.14
N ILE A 4 2.42 3.82 8.90
CA ILE A 4 3.13 2.87 9.78
C ILE A 4 4.21 3.57 10.61
N VAL A 5 5.01 4.43 9.98
CA VAL A 5 6.18 5.08 10.60
C VAL A 5 6.04 6.59 10.52
N THR A 6 6.44 7.31 11.55
CA THR A 6 6.43 8.78 11.58
C THR A 6 7.79 9.36 11.18
N ALA A 7 7.80 10.60 10.66
CA ALA A 7 9.04 11.34 10.39
C ALA A 7 9.94 11.45 11.63
N SER A 8 9.35 11.56 12.83
CA SER A 8 10.08 11.61 14.09
C SER A 8 10.82 10.31 14.40
N GLN A 9 10.20 9.15 14.16
CA GLN A 9 10.83 7.84 14.33
C GLN A 9 12.00 7.67 13.34
N LEU A 10 11.76 7.96 12.05
CA LEU A 10 12.82 7.89 11.04
C LEU A 10 13.98 8.83 11.36
N ARG A 11 13.69 10.06 11.80
CA ARG A 11 14.71 11.04 12.22
C ARG A 11 15.56 10.52 13.36
N THR A 12 14.95 9.88 14.35
CA THR A 12 15.67 9.28 15.49
C THR A 12 16.63 8.18 15.03
N VAL A 13 16.18 7.33 14.09
CA VAL A 13 17.01 6.25 13.53
C VAL A 13 18.19 6.80 12.71
N LEU A 14 17.94 7.85 11.92
CA LEU A 14 18.96 8.50 11.09
C LEU A 14 19.94 9.36 11.90
N GLY A 15 19.58 9.79 13.11
CA GLY A 15 20.38 10.71 13.92
C GLY A 15 20.50 12.13 13.33
N VAL A 16 19.50 12.56 12.52
CA VAL A 16 19.52 13.86 11.84
C VAL A 16 18.64 14.90 12.53
N SER A 17 18.97 16.18 12.35
CA SER A 17 18.21 17.27 12.95
C SER A 17 17.03 17.74 12.07
N VAL A 18 16.02 18.34 12.69
CA VAL A 18 14.87 18.95 12.01
C VAL A 18 15.30 20.09 11.08
N SER A 19 16.38 20.81 11.45
CA SER A 19 16.88 21.92 10.64
C SER A 19 17.51 21.50 9.32
N LEU A 20 18.03 20.25 9.24
CA LEU A 20 18.62 19.70 8.02
C LEU A 20 17.58 19.04 7.12
N TYR A 21 16.65 18.28 7.71
CA TYR A 21 15.64 17.54 6.96
C TYR A 21 14.25 17.78 7.57
N SER A 22 13.37 18.40 6.78
CA SER A 22 11.99 18.69 7.20
C SER A 22 11.16 17.40 7.34
N ASP A 23 10.09 17.46 8.13
CA ASP A 23 9.15 16.34 8.27
C ASP A 23 8.54 15.96 6.91
N ALA A 24 8.21 16.92 6.08
CA ALA A 24 7.65 16.67 4.75
C ALA A 24 8.60 15.85 3.86
N TYR A 25 9.91 16.10 3.93
CA TYR A 25 10.91 15.34 3.19
C TYR A 25 11.04 13.90 3.71
N LEU A 26 11.03 13.72 5.03
CA LEU A 26 11.07 12.38 5.63
C LEU A 26 9.76 11.61 5.40
N ASP A 27 8.62 12.27 5.47
CA ASP A 27 7.31 11.68 5.14
C ASP A 27 7.27 11.16 3.69
N GLU A 28 7.86 11.88 2.73
CA GLU A 28 7.96 11.42 1.34
C GLU A 28 8.77 10.12 1.22
N ILE A 29 9.89 10.03 1.94
CA ILE A 29 10.73 8.83 1.97
C ILE A 29 9.96 7.65 2.58
N ILE A 30 9.30 7.86 3.71
CA ILE A 30 8.50 6.83 4.38
C ILE A 30 7.34 6.39 3.47
N ASN A 31 6.61 7.32 2.85
CA ASN A 31 5.55 6.99 1.91
C ASN A 31 6.07 6.13 0.75
N THR A 32 7.30 6.38 0.27
CA THR A 32 7.94 5.55 -0.76
C THR A 32 8.17 4.12 -0.26
N ALA A 33 8.66 3.96 0.96
CA ALA A 33 8.88 2.65 1.57
C ALA A 33 7.56 1.90 1.82
N GLU A 34 6.55 2.59 2.35
CA GLU A 34 5.20 2.04 2.56
C GLU A 34 4.54 1.63 1.25
N ALA A 35 4.69 2.42 0.18
CA ALA A 35 4.14 2.10 -1.14
C ALA A 35 4.74 0.83 -1.76
N VAL A 36 5.95 0.44 -1.34
CA VAL A 36 6.58 -0.82 -1.77
C VAL A 36 6.14 -1.99 -0.88
N ILE A 37 6.08 -1.78 0.43
CA ILE A 37 5.85 -2.86 1.41
C ILE A 37 4.37 -3.22 1.53
N LEU A 38 3.48 -2.23 1.72
CA LEU A 38 2.08 -2.49 2.04
C LEU A 38 1.34 -3.33 0.99
N PRO A 39 1.56 -3.16 -0.33
CA PRO A 39 0.91 -3.98 -1.34
C PRO A 39 1.30 -5.47 -1.31
N MET A 40 2.43 -5.80 -0.67
CA MET A 40 2.92 -7.18 -0.54
C MET A 40 2.28 -7.93 0.64
N LEU A 41 1.62 -7.21 1.54
CA LEU A 41 1.07 -7.76 2.77
C LEU A 41 -0.37 -8.22 2.58
N VAL A 42 -0.75 -9.27 3.31
CA VAL A 42 -2.15 -9.72 3.39
C VAL A 42 -3.04 -8.56 3.79
N SER A 43 -4.06 -8.31 3.00
CA SER A 43 -5.06 -7.27 3.27
C SER A 43 -6.45 -7.74 2.84
N ASN A 44 -7.49 -7.14 3.41
CA ASN A 44 -8.87 -7.41 2.99
C ASN A 44 -9.22 -6.53 1.78
N SER A 45 -8.53 -6.75 0.67
CA SER A 45 -8.74 -6.04 -0.59
C SER A 45 -8.88 -7.01 -1.76
N SER A 46 -9.53 -6.56 -2.83
CA SER A 46 -9.71 -7.33 -4.06
C SER A 46 -9.58 -6.40 -5.27
N ALA A 47 -8.88 -6.86 -6.32
CA ALA A 47 -8.73 -6.13 -7.57
C ALA A 47 -10.01 -6.23 -8.42
N ILE A 48 -10.52 -5.08 -8.84
CA ILE A 48 -11.70 -4.96 -9.71
C ILE A 48 -11.22 -4.82 -11.15
N ASN A 49 -11.55 -5.77 -12.01
CA ASN A 49 -11.17 -5.77 -13.42
C ASN A 49 -12.29 -5.28 -14.35
N ALA A 50 -13.55 -5.34 -13.92
CA ALA A 50 -14.67 -4.81 -14.68
C ALA A 50 -15.79 -4.33 -13.76
N TYR A 51 -16.64 -3.46 -14.31
CA TYR A 51 -17.79 -2.92 -13.60
C TYR A 51 -18.97 -2.69 -14.56
N LYS A 52 -20.18 -2.70 -14.04
CA LYS A 52 -21.40 -2.23 -14.72
C LYS A 52 -22.37 -1.60 -13.73
N LEU A 53 -23.29 -0.81 -14.24
CA LEU A 53 -24.44 -0.31 -13.47
C LEU A 53 -25.72 -0.68 -14.22
N ASP A 54 -26.63 -1.32 -13.53
CA ASP A 54 -27.92 -1.68 -14.07
C ASP A 54 -29.01 -1.50 -13.00
N SER A 55 -30.02 -0.70 -13.33
CA SER A 55 -31.18 -0.47 -12.47
C SER A 55 -30.80 -0.01 -11.03
N ASN A 56 -29.87 0.92 -10.93
CA ASN A 56 -29.31 1.44 -9.67
C ASN A 56 -28.54 0.40 -8.83
N VAL A 57 -28.09 -0.70 -9.44
CA VAL A 57 -27.22 -1.69 -8.83
C VAL A 57 -25.88 -1.67 -9.55
N ALA A 58 -24.82 -1.33 -8.82
CA ALA A 58 -23.44 -1.44 -9.30
C ALA A 58 -22.95 -2.88 -9.10
N TYR A 59 -22.33 -3.43 -10.13
CA TYR A 59 -21.67 -4.73 -10.12
C TYR A 59 -20.17 -4.50 -10.27
N PHE A 60 -19.39 -5.08 -9.37
CA PHE A 60 -17.94 -5.03 -9.38
C PHE A 60 -17.41 -6.44 -9.58
N TYR A 61 -16.74 -6.67 -10.70
CA TYR A 61 -16.21 -7.98 -11.07
C TYR A 61 -14.73 -8.06 -10.66
N VAL A 62 -14.34 -9.21 -10.12
CA VAL A 62 -13.00 -9.48 -9.62
C VAL A 62 -12.41 -10.72 -10.30
N GLN A 63 -11.09 -10.77 -10.43
CA GLN A 63 -10.40 -11.91 -11.06
C GLN A 63 -10.24 -13.11 -10.12
N ARG A 64 -10.23 -12.85 -8.82
CA ARG A 64 -10.08 -13.86 -7.77
C ARG A 64 -11.27 -13.82 -6.84
N PRO A 65 -11.63 -14.94 -6.22
CA PRO A 65 -12.66 -14.94 -5.20
C PRO A 65 -12.37 -13.88 -4.13
N HIS A 66 -13.36 -13.04 -3.85
CA HIS A 66 -13.27 -12.07 -2.77
C HIS A 66 -13.87 -12.65 -1.48
N HIS A 67 -13.49 -12.10 -0.33
CA HIS A 67 -14.00 -12.56 0.97
C HIS A 67 -14.99 -11.59 1.60
N PHE A 68 -15.57 -10.67 0.82
CA PHE A 68 -16.57 -9.72 1.31
C PHE A 68 -17.89 -10.43 1.62
N VAL A 69 -18.62 -9.91 2.59
CA VAL A 69 -19.93 -10.40 3.02
C VAL A 69 -20.96 -9.27 2.87
N ALA A 70 -22.20 -9.64 2.55
CA ALA A 70 -23.31 -8.67 2.46
C ALA A 70 -23.45 -7.88 3.78
N GLY A 71 -23.66 -6.57 3.67
CA GLY A 71 -23.73 -5.63 4.79
C GLY A 71 -22.38 -5.00 5.17
N GLN A 72 -21.26 -5.49 4.67
CA GLN A 72 -19.95 -4.86 4.91
C GLN A 72 -19.80 -3.55 4.15
N SER A 73 -19.08 -2.60 4.74
CA SER A 73 -18.66 -1.36 4.09
C SER A 73 -17.32 -1.55 3.40
N ILE A 74 -17.25 -1.20 2.13
CA ILE A 74 -16.04 -1.28 1.31
C ILE A 74 -15.71 0.08 0.71
N ILE A 75 -14.42 0.35 0.54
CA ILE A 75 -13.92 1.52 -0.16
C ILE A 75 -13.46 1.07 -1.54
N VAL A 76 -14.09 1.60 -2.57
CA VAL A 76 -13.73 1.35 -3.97
C VAL A 76 -12.90 2.51 -4.50
N THR A 77 -11.75 2.22 -5.09
CA THR A 77 -10.84 3.19 -5.70
C THR A 77 -10.42 2.77 -7.10
N GLY A 78 -9.88 3.70 -7.88
CA GLY A 78 -9.35 3.42 -9.22
C GLY A 78 -10.40 3.23 -10.30
N LEU A 79 -11.68 3.46 -10.02
CA LEU A 79 -12.77 3.43 -11.00
C LEU A 79 -13.21 4.86 -11.37
N PRO A 80 -13.89 5.06 -12.52
CA PRO A 80 -14.51 6.33 -12.83
C PRO A 80 -15.63 6.68 -11.83
N ALA A 81 -15.87 7.97 -11.62
CA ALA A 81 -17.07 8.40 -10.89
C ALA A 81 -18.33 7.91 -11.60
N PRO A 82 -19.37 7.51 -10.87
CA PRO A 82 -19.54 7.54 -9.42
C PRO A 82 -19.16 6.24 -8.70
N PHE A 83 -18.45 5.31 -9.34
CA PHE A 83 -18.10 4.00 -8.76
C PHE A 83 -17.02 4.09 -7.67
N THR A 84 -16.09 5.05 -7.77
CA THR A 84 -15.09 5.32 -6.73
C THR A 84 -15.77 6.03 -5.56
N ALA A 85 -16.08 5.27 -4.53
CA ALA A 85 -16.73 5.74 -3.30
C ALA A 85 -16.71 4.63 -2.22
N THR A 86 -17.21 4.96 -1.05
CA THR A 86 -17.55 3.96 -0.03
C THR A 86 -18.93 3.38 -0.34
N HIS A 87 -19.01 2.07 -0.43
CA HIS A 87 -20.22 1.33 -0.74
C HIS A 87 -20.55 0.31 0.34
N THR A 88 -21.85 0.03 0.53
CA THR A 88 -22.27 -1.13 1.32
C THR A 88 -22.53 -2.30 0.37
N VAL A 89 -21.91 -3.43 0.64
CA VAL A 89 -22.11 -4.67 -0.13
C VAL A 89 -23.55 -5.18 0.08
N VAL A 90 -24.28 -5.37 -1.03
CA VAL A 90 -25.67 -5.84 -1.00
C VAL A 90 -25.73 -7.35 -1.28
N LYS A 91 -25.09 -7.81 -2.34
CA LYS A 91 -25.03 -9.21 -2.73
C LYS A 91 -23.61 -9.60 -3.05
N VAL A 92 -23.26 -10.84 -2.77
CA VAL A 92 -21.96 -11.44 -3.03
C VAL A 92 -22.10 -12.71 -3.83
N GLU A 93 -21.20 -12.89 -4.78
CA GLU A 93 -20.97 -14.11 -5.54
C GLU A 93 -19.46 -14.34 -5.60
N GLU A 94 -19.00 -15.48 -6.05
CA GLU A 94 -17.57 -15.83 -6.01
C GLU A 94 -16.66 -14.79 -6.72
N TYR A 95 -17.09 -14.29 -7.88
CA TYR A 95 -16.29 -13.40 -8.74
C TYR A 95 -16.90 -12.01 -8.94
N TYR A 96 -17.94 -11.65 -8.20
CA TYR A 96 -18.46 -10.30 -8.17
C TYR A 96 -19.25 -10.01 -6.89
N PHE A 97 -19.32 -8.75 -6.56
CA PHE A 97 -20.23 -8.24 -5.53
C PHE A 97 -21.01 -7.05 -6.06
N THR A 98 -22.10 -6.71 -5.39
CA THR A 98 -22.95 -5.61 -5.78
C THR A 98 -23.12 -4.60 -4.66
N ALA A 99 -23.39 -3.36 -5.06
CA ALA A 99 -23.75 -2.27 -4.15
C ALA A 99 -24.87 -1.41 -4.74
N ALA A 100 -25.65 -0.77 -3.90
CA ALA A 100 -26.63 0.22 -4.35
C ALA A 100 -25.91 1.49 -4.82
N LEU A 101 -26.20 1.93 -6.04
CA LEU A 101 -25.62 3.15 -6.62
C LEU A 101 -26.62 3.79 -7.58
N THR A 102 -27.20 4.91 -7.19
CA THR A 102 -28.14 5.64 -8.03
C THR A 102 -27.40 6.48 -9.07
N SER A 103 -27.43 6.04 -10.32
CA SER A 103 -26.85 6.75 -11.45
C SER A 103 -27.36 6.20 -12.78
N THR A 104 -26.94 6.77 -13.91
CA THR A 104 -27.27 6.29 -15.25
C THR A 104 -26.64 4.91 -15.49
N ASN A 105 -27.41 4.02 -16.11
CA ASN A 105 -26.94 2.67 -16.44
C ASN A 105 -25.65 2.70 -17.27
N VAL A 106 -24.71 1.84 -16.91
CA VAL A 106 -23.44 1.66 -17.59
C VAL A 106 -23.32 0.20 -18.00
N THR A 107 -23.10 -0.05 -19.29
CA THR A 107 -22.81 -1.40 -19.79
C THR A 107 -21.52 -1.92 -19.19
N LEU A 108 -21.33 -3.24 -19.19
CA LEU A 108 -20.11 -3.87 -18.70
C LEU A 108 -18.88 -3.23 -19.36
N ARG A 109 -17.95 -2.79 -18.53
CA ARG A 109 -16.67 -2.20 -18.93
C ARG A 109 -15.52 -2.83 -18.15
N GLU A 110 -14.51 -3.25 -18.89
CA GLU A 110 -13.22 -3.61 -18.31
C GLU A 110 -12.43 -2.35 -17.99
N ILE A 111 -11.52 -2.46 -17.02
CA ILE A 111 -10.67 -1.34 -16.61
C ILE A 111 -9.22 -1.80 -16.44
N ILE A 112 -8.30 -1.00 -17.03
CA ILE A 112 -6.86 -1.16 -16.94
C ILE A 112 -6.25 0.23 -16.67
N PRO A 113 -5.45 0.39 -15.60
CA PRO A 113 -5.17 -0.58 -14.54
C PRO A 113 -6.43 -0.92 -13.73
N THR A 114 -6.41 -2.06 -13.03
CA THR A 114 -7.53 -2.52 -12.21
C THR A 114 -7.86 -1.53 -11.10
N GLY A 115 -9.16 -1.40 -10.79
CA GLY A 115 -9.58 -0.75 -9.55
C GLY A 115 -9.35 -1.66 -8.33
N THR A 116 -9.60 -1.13 -7.15
CA THR A 116 -9.45 -1.88 -5.89
C THR A 116 -10.66 -1.68 -5.01
N ALA A 117 -11.18 -2.76 -4.44
CA ALA A 117 -12.13 -2.73 -3.33
C ALA A 117 -11.42 -3.15 -2.05
N THR A 118 -11.51 -2.36 -0.99
CA THR A 118 -10.89 -2.65 0.32
C THR A 118 -11.96 -2.60 1.40
N LEU A 119 -11.98 -3.58 2.30
CA LEU A 119 -12.85 -3.57 3.47
C LEU A 119 -12.51 -2.36 4.34
N SER A 120 -13.51 -1.55 4.68
CA SER A 120 -13.31 -0.31 5.45
C SER A 120 -12.72 -0.61 6.83
N GLY A 121 -11.60 0.04 7.17
CA GLY A 121 -10.86 -0.16 8.42
C GLY A 121 -9.99 -1.43 8.43
N TYR A 122 -9.81 -2.10 7.31
CA TYR A 122 -9.02 -3.34 7.17
C TYR A 122 -8.06 -3.28 5.97
N SER A 123 -7.60 -2.09 5.61
CA SER A 123 -6.48 -1.95 4.67
C SER A 123 -5.19 -2.54 5.28
N ALA A 124 -4.18 -2.80 4.46
CA ALA A 124 -2.86 -3.21 4.98
C ALA A 124 -2.31 -2.18 5.98
N ALA A 125 -2.50 -0.88 5.72
CA ALA A 125 -2.11 0.19 6.62
C ALA A 125 -2.82 0.10 7.98
N ASP A 126 -4.13 -0.15 7.98
CA ASP A 126 -4.92 -0.28 9.22
C ASP A 126 -4.50 -1.52 10.01
N LEU A 127 -4.33 -2.67 9.33
CA LEU A 127 -4.01 -3.95 9.96
C LEU A 127 -2.62 -3.94 10.62
N TYR A 128 -1.66 -3.24 10.02
CA TYR A 128 -0.25 -3.29 10.45
C TYR A 128 0.25 -2.01 11.12
N ALA A 129 -0.62 -1.04 11.39
CA ALA A 129 -0.26 0.24 12.03
C ALA A 129 0.55 0.11 13.34
N THR A 130 0.40 -1.01 14.05
CA THR A 130 1.09 -1.27 15.33
C THR A 130 1.98 -2.51 15.30
N SER A 131 2.29 -3.01 14.11
CA SER A 131 3.10 -4.23 13.94
C SER A 131 4.59 -3.90 13.95
N ALA A 132 5.29 -4.21 15.03
CA ALA A 132 6.72 -3.94 15.17
C ALA A 132 7.61 -4.55 14.07
N PRO A 133 7.36 -5.77 13.53
CA PRO A 133 8.12 -6.28 12.40
C PRO A 133 7.93 -5.44 11.13
N ILE A 134 6.71 -5.00 10.86
CA ILE A 134 6.41 -4.16 9.68
C ILE A 134 7.00 -2.76 9.86
N GLU A 135 6.87 -2.15 11.03
CA GLU A 135 7.52 -0.89 11.37
C GLU A 135 9.04 -0.97 11.13
N SER A 136 9.68 -2.03 11.61
CA SER A 136 11.12 -2.25 11.41
C SER A 136 11.49 -2.43 9.94
N ALA A 137 10.66 -3.10 9.15
CA ALA A 137 10.86 -3.27 7.71
C ALA A 137 10.73 -1.93 6.97
N VAL A 138 9.69 -1.14 7.27
CA VAL A 138 9.48 0.20 6.68
C VAL A 138 10.63 1.12 7.05
N LEU A 139 11.09 1.13 8.32
CA LEU A 139 12.26 1.92 8.73
C LEU A 139 13.52 1.51 7.97
N ALA A 140 13.79 0.21 7.83
CA ALA A 140 14.97 -0.28 7.11
C ALA A 140 14.98 0.17 5.65
N VAL A 141 13.85 0.06 4.94
CA VAL A 141 13.71 0.52 3.56
C VAL A 141 13.80 2.05 3.48
N SER A 142 13.19 2.78 4.43
CA SER A 142 13.24 4.24 4.48
C SER A 142 14.68 4.75 4.65
N VAL A 143 15.48 4.10 5.49
CA VAL A 143 16.93 4.43 5.67
C VAL A 143 17.67 4.22 4.35
N GLU A 144 17.42 3.13 3.62
CA GLU A 144 18.07 2.87 2.33
C GLU A 144 17.67 3.91 1.27
N VAL A 145 16.39 4.26 1.18
CA VAL A 145 15.90 5.33 0.27
C VAL A 145 16.54 6.66 0.62
N PHE A 146 16.63 7.01 1.91
CA PHE A 146 17.29 8.22 2.37
C PHE A 146 18.76 8.24 1.95
N GLN A 147 19.52 7.19 2.24
CA GLN A 147 20.93 7.09 1.92
C GLN A 147 21.19 7.17 0.41
N SER A 148 20.36 6.52 -0.39
CA SER A 148 20.47 6.57 -1.86
C SER A 148 20.26 7.99 -2.41
N ARG A 149 19.32 8.76 -1.85
CA ARG A 149 19.05 10.14 -2.25
C ARG A 149 20.19 11.08 -1.83
N VAL A 150 20.71 10.92 -0.62
CA VAL A 150 21.83 11.74 -0.11
C VAL A 150 23.11 11.43 -0.88
N ALA A 151 23.39 10.16 -1.15
CA ALA A 151 24.57 9.76 -1.95
C ALA A 151 24.51 10.28 -3.40
N ALA A 152 23.31 10.28 -4.01
CA ALA A 152 23.11 10.82 -5.37
C ALA A 152 23.26 12.35 -5.44
N GLY A 153 22.96 13.05 -4.33
CA GLY A 153 23.09 14.52 -4.23
C GLY A 153 24.53 15.04 -4.13
N GLY A 154 25.53 14.18 -4.04
CA GLY A 154 26.97 14.49 -4.03
C GLY A 154 27.39 15.40 -2.89
N GLN A 155 28.29 14.90 -2.05
CA GLN A 155 29.05 15.60 -0.99
C GLN A 155 28.35 15.72 0.38
N ILE A 156 28.56 14.69 1.18
CA ILE A 156 28.84 14.96 2.60
C ILE A 156 30.36 15.11 2.68
N GLU A 157 30.84 16.34 2.57
CA GLU A 157 32.22 16.67 2.94
C GLU A 157 32.37 16.34 4.43
N GLY A 158 33.23 15.41 4.78
CA GLY A 158 33.76 15.26 6.12
C GLY A 158 33.52 13.95 6.86
N VAL A 159 33.04 12.90 6.26
CA VAL A 159 33.03 11.57 6.90
C VAL A 159 33.54 10.55 5.87
N ASP A 160 34.64 9.90 6.24
CA ASP A 160 35.27 8.81 5.49
C ASP A 160 34.32 7.58 5.47
N PHE A 161 33.24 7.69 4.72
CA PHE A 161 32.45 6.54 4.37
C PHE A 161 33.10 5.85 3.17
N ALA A 162 33.93 4.87 3.45
CA ALA A 162 34.31 3.88 2.45
C ALA A 162 33.01 3.21 1.99
N SER A 163 32.42 3.74 0.91
CA SER A 163 31.26 3.16 0.25
C SER A 163 31.66 1.77 -0.25
N THR A 164 31.19 0.75 0.42
CA THR A 164 31.11 -0.59 -0.14
C THR A 164 29.68 -0.79 -0.68
N PRO A 165 29.40 -0.31 -1.91
CA PRO A 165 28.03 -0.28 -2.44
C PRO A 165 27.43 -1.66 -2.67
N TYR A 166 28.24 -2.71 -2.65
CA TYR A 166 27.83 -4.04 -3.12
C TYR A 166 27.32 -5.01 -2.04
N ARG A 167 27.51 -4.73 -0.77
CA ARG A 167 27.10 -5.65 0.31
C ARG A 167 25.80 -5.29 1.01
N MET A 168 25.33 -4.06 0.90
CA MET A 168 24.11 -3.63 1.62
C MET A 168 22.82 -4.16 0.98
N GLY A 169 22.69 -4.19 -0.34
CA GLY A 169 21.45 -4.60 -1.00
C GLY A 169 20.98 -6.02 -0.66
N ARG A 170 21.87 -7.01 -0.68
CA ARG A 170 21.49 -8.41 -0.34
C ARG A 170 21.15 -8.59 1.14
N SER A 171 21.85 -7.94 2.04
CA SER A 171 21.57 -8.02 3.48
C SER A 171 20.28 -7.32 3.86
N LEU A 172 19.94 -6.21 3.20
CA LEU A 172 18.68 -5.51 3.39
C LEU A 172 17.50 -6.35 2.91
N THR A 173 17.57 -6.86 1.67
CA THR A 173 16.52 -7.72 1.10
C THR A 173 16.25 -8.92 2.00
N ASN A 174 17.29 -9.62 2.46
CA ASN A 174 17.13 -10.78 3.35
C ASN A 174 16.50 -10.38 4.69
N ARG A 175 16.92 -9.26 5.29
CA ARG A 175 16.34 -8.78 6.56
C ARG A 175 14.87 -8.39 6.40
N VAL A 176 14.56 -7.59 5.39
CA VAL A 176 13.20 -7.15 5.11
C VAL A 176 12.31 -8.35 4.79
N SER A 177 12.76 -9.26 3.92
CA SER A 177 12.02 -10.48 3.59
C SER A 177 11.76 -11.35 4.82
N THR A 178 12.75 -11.51 5.71
CA THR A 178 12.56 -12.29 6.95
C THR A 178 11.52 -11.65 7.88
N LEU A 179 11.50 -10.32 7.98
CA LEU A 179 10.52 -9.60 8.81
C LEU A 179 9.11 -9.68 8.22
N LEU A 180 9.00 -9.64 6.89
CA LEU A 180 7.72 -9.64 6.18
C LEU A 180 7.14 -11.04 5.95
N MET A 181 7.96 -12.09 5.93
CA MET A 181 7.57 -13.45 5.55
C MET A 181 6.25 -13.95 6.20
N PRO A 182 5.98 -13.74 7.51
CA PRO A 182 4.74 -14.19 8.13
C PRO A 182 3.49 -13.40 7.68
N PHE A 183 3.68 -12.27 7.01
CA PHE A 183 2.62 -11.33 6.64
C PHE A 183 2.43 -11.18 5.13
N LEU A 184 3.28 -11.85 4.33
CA LEU A 184 3.24 -11.76 2.87
C LEU A 184 1.97 -12.40 2.32
N ASP A 185 1.32 -11.68 1.42
CA ASP A 185 0.29 -12.27 0.57
C ASP A 185 0.98 -13.10 -0.54
N VAL A 186 0.96 -14.42 -0.35
CA VAL A 186 1.60 -15.37 -1.28
C VAL A 186 1.01 -15.28 -2.68
N GLU A 187 -0.25 -14.88 -2.81
CA GLU A 187 -0.93 -14.74 -4.10
C GLU A 187 -0.46 -13.53 -4.91
N THR A 188 -0.03 -12.46 -4.23
CA THR A 188 0.50 -11.26 -4.91
C THR A 188 1.98 -11.40 -5.27
N VAL A 189 2.74 -12.23 -4.56
CA VAL A 189 4.19 -12.40 -4.77
C VAL A 189 4.51 -13.39 -5.90
N VAL A 190 3.55 -14.22 -6.32
CA VAL A 190 3.74 -15.28 -7.34
C VAL A 190 3.34 -14.81 -8.75
N GLN A 191 3.12 -13.53 -8.99
CA GLN A 191 2.81 -12.98 -10.32
C GLN A 191 4.05 -12.58 -11.12
#